data_756cc57ab05d8d45d19004220d9cbafa
#
_entry.id   756cc57ab05d8d45d19004220d9cbafa
#
_cell.length_a   1.000
_cell.length_b   1.000
_cell.length_c   1.000
_cell.angle_alpha   90.00
_cell.angle_beta   90.00
_cell.angle_gamma   90.00
#
_symmetry.space_group_name_H-M   'P 1'
#
loop_
_entity.id
_entity.type
_entity.pdbx_description
1 polymer ?
#
loop_
_entity_poly.entity_id
_entity_poly.type
_entity_poly.pdbx_seq_one_letter_code
_entity_poly.pdbx_strand_id
1 'polypeptide(L)'
;MSGEAVSGAGPAAVSWSPGAVWPGVQIAAGVVLVVLGLQRAEPLALLLTGLAALFLIPSGVSQLLRRPRIEVVDGQLAIKKLGRALFVPRSEVVEVRALGSARWGVRQHMMRLEYTDERGREQLDVFTRLDLGTDPRDVVETLTRLGFGGRRGDT
;
A
#
# COMPACT_ATOMS: atom_id res chain seq x y z
N MET A 1 -24.51 -32.82 -24.72
CA MET A 1 -24.72 -32.54 -23.29
C MET A 1 -23.74 -31.46 -22.92
N SER A 2 -24.23 -30.22 -22.92
CA SER A 2 -23.43 -29.01 -22.76
C SER A 2 -23.23 -28.77 -21.27
N GLY A 3 -21.98 -28.88 -20.82
CA GLY A 3 -21.58 -28.45 -19.48
C GLY A 3 -21.33 -26.94 -19.50
N GLU A 4 -22.31 -26.19 -19.06
CA GLU A 4 -22.15 -24.76 -18.74
C GLU A 4 -21.20 -24.64 -17.56
N ALA A 5 -19.99 -24.17 -17.86
CA ALA A 5 -19.12 -23.65 -16.83
C ALA A 5 -19.73 -22.39 -16.25
N VAL A 6 -20.37 -22.52 -15.09
CA VAL A 6 -20.79 -21.40 -14.26
C VAL A 6 -19.50 -20.68 -13.81
N SER A 7 -19.16 -19.65 -14.56
CA SER A 7 -18.15 -18.68 -14.16
C SER A 7 -18.73 -17.91 -12.95
N GLY A 8 -18.45 -18.40 -11.76
CA GLY A 8 -18.72 -17.69 -10.52
C GLY A 8 -17.85 -16.44 -10.47
N ALA A 9 -18.39 -15.33 -10.98
CA ALA A 9 -17.85 -14.01 -10.67
C ALA A 9 -18.07 -13.78 -9.18
N GLY A 10 -17.10 -14.18 -8.38
CA GLY A 10 -17.02 -13.75 -6.99
C GLY A 10 -16.99 -12.22 -6.93
N PRO A 11 -17.45 -11.60 -5.85
CA PRO A 11 -17.47 -10.14 -5.72
C PRO A 11 -16.08 -9.60 -6.04
N ALA A 12 -16.03 -8.67 -7.00
CA ALA A 12 -14.79 -8.13 -7.53
C ALA A 12 -13.87 -7.70 -6.37
N ALA A 13 -12.75 -8.37 -6.23
CA ALA A 13 -11.76 -8.04 -5.22
C ALA A 13 -11.26 -6.62 -5.53
N VAL A 14 -11.57 -5.68 -4.65
CA VAL A 14 -11.11 -4.31 -4.77
C VAL A 14 -9.79 -4.19 -4.03
N SER A 15 -8.72 -3.83 -4.75
CA SER A 15 -7.39 -3.71 -4.17
C SER A 15 -6.79 -2.34 -4.44
N TRP A 16 -6.15 -1.78 -3.42
CA TRP A 16 -5.39 -0.54 -3.50
C TRP A 16 -3.93 -0.81 -3.17
N SER A 17 -3.05 -0.35 -4.03
CA SER A 17 -1.62 -0.48 -3.83
C SER A 17 -0.88 0.69 -4.47
N PRO A 18 0.22 1.16 -3.87
CA PRO A 18 1.01 2.22 -4.45
C PRO A 18 1.57 1.82 -5.82
N GLY A 19 1.70 2.78 -6.72
CA GLY A 19 2.24 2.55 -8.06
C GLY A 19 3.66 1.97 -8.03
N ALA A 20 3.92 0.93 -8.83
CA ALA A 20 5.22 0.25 -8.92
C ALA A 20 6.30 1.08 -9.62
N VAL A 21 5.91 2.17 -10.26
CA VAL A 21 6.77 2.94 -11.16
C VAL A 21 7.98 3.52 -10.43
N TRP A 22 7.76 4.18 -9.29
CA TRP A 22 8.83 4.90 -8.61
C TRP A 22 9.95 3.98 -8.06
N PRO A 23 9.66 2.90 -7.32
CA PRO A 23 10.70 1.96 -6.92
C PRO A 23 11.37 1.25 -8.10
N GLY A 24 10.61 0.98 -9.17
CA GLY A 24 11.18 0.43 -10.41
C GLY A 24 12.21 1.36 -11.03
N VAL A 25 11.91 2.65 -11.10
CA VAL A 25 12.86 3.69 -11.59
C VAL A 25 14.12 3.75 -10.71
N GLN A 26 13.98 3.68 -9.39
CA GLN A 26 15.14 3.69 -8.49
C GLN A 26 16.05 2.48 -8.70
N ILE A 27 15.49 1.28 -8.83
CA ILE A 27 16.26 0.06 -9.09
C ILE A 27 16.96 0.16 -10.46
N ALA A 28 16.24 0.58 -11.49
CA ALA A 28 16.79 0.76 -12.83
C ALA A 28 17.92 1.80 -12.84
N ALA A 29 17.76 2.93 -12.17
CA ALA A 29 18.81 3.93 -12.01
C ALA A 29 20.06 3.38 -11.31
N GLY A 30 19.86 2.60 -10.23
CA GLY A 30 20.95 1.93 -9.54
C GLY A 30 21.73 0.97 -10.44
N VAL A 31 21.04 0.16 -11.23
CA VAL A 31 21.66 -0.76 -12.19
C VAL A 31 22.43 0.00 -13.28
N VAL A 32 21.84 1.05 -13.84
CA VAL A 32 22.51 1.89 -14.85
C VAL A 32 23.78 2.51 -14.28
N LEU A 33 23.77 3.01 -13.05
CA LEU A 33 24.95 3.55 -12.39
C LEU A 33 26.06 2.51 -12.23
N VAL A 34 25.72 1.27 -11.87
CA VAL A 34 26.70 0.17 -11.80
C VAL A 34 27.35 -0.07 -13.16
N VAL A 35 26.53 -0.19 -14.21
CA VAL A 35 27.03 -0.43 -15.57
C VAL A 35 27.94 0.70 -16.05
N LEU A 36 27.56 1.96 -15.83
CA LEU A 36 28.36 3.12 -16.20
C LEU A 36 29.68 3.20 -15.39
N GLY A 37 29.64 2.86 -14.09
CA GLY A 37 30.82 2.81 -13.25
C GLY A 37 31.83 1.77 -13.74
N LEU A 38 31.36 0.58 -14.12
CA LEU A 38 32.22 -0.49 -14.65
C LEU A 38 32.88 -0.13 -15.98
N GLN A 39 32.20 0.69 -16.82
CA GLN A 39 32.76 1.12 -18.10
C GLN A 39 33.87 2.16 -17.96
N ARG A 40 33.87 2.94 -16.90
CA ARG A 40 34.85 4.05 -16.71
C ARG A 40 36.17 3.62 -16.14
N ALA A 41 36.25 2.49 -15.45
CA ALA A 41 37.45 1.88 -14.85
C ALA A 41 38.27 2.80 -13.89
N GLU A 42 37.79 3.99 -13.59
CA GLU A 42 38.39 4.90 -12.62
C GLU A 42 38.00 4.52 -11.20
N PRO A 43 38.99 4.36 -10.25
CA PRO A 43 38.70 3.92 -8.89
C PRO A 43 37.70 4.81 -8.15
N LEU A 44 37.79 6.13 -8.35
CA LEU A 44 36.88 7.09 -7.71
C LEU A 44 35.49 7.00 -8.27
N ALA A 45 35.35 6.85 -9.59
CA ALA A 45 34.04 6.68 -10.24
C ALA A 45 33.36 5.37 -9.80
N LEU A 46 34.12 4.27 -9.71
CA LEU A 46 33.62 2.98 -9.19
C LEU A 46 33.14 3.08 -7.74
N LEU A 47 33.90 3.79 -6.89
CA LEU A 47 33.52 3.97 -5.49
C LEU A 47 32.22 4.78 -5.35
N LEU A 48 32.08 5.89 -6.07
CA LEU A 48 30.89 6.74 -6.01
C LEU A 48 29.65 6.06 -6.60
N THR A 49 29.80 5.43 -7.77
CA THR A 49 28.69 4.72 -8.41
C THR A 49 28.28 3.47 -7.63
N GLY A 50 29.24 2.74 -7.07
CA GLY A 50 29.01 1.60 -6.19
C GLY A 50 28.25 2.00 -4.92
N LEU A 51 28.68 3.10 -4.27
CA LEU A 51 27.99 3.61 -3.08
C LEU A 51 26.56 4.07 -3.40
N ALA A 52 26.35 4.79 -4.51
CA ALA A 52 25.03 5.22 -4.95
C ALA A 52 24.11 4.02 -5.24
N ALA A 53 24.61 2.99 -5.93
CA ALA A 53 23.85 1.78 -6.23
C ALA A 53 23.52 0.99 -4.95
N LEU A 54 24.45 0.94 -3.99
CA LEU A 54 24.27 0.29 -2.68
C LEU A 54 23.12 0.94 -1.88
N PHE A 55 22.84 2.22 -2.07
CA PHE A 55 21.69 2.89 -1.45
C PHE A 55 20.42 2.79 -2.28
N LEU A 56 20.51 2.98 -3.60
CA LEU A 56 19.35 3.00 -4.49
C LEU A 56 18.66 1.65 -4.61
N ILE A 57 19.42 0.58 -4.79
CA ILE A 57 18.85 -0.76 -5.01
C ILE A 57 18.14 -1.26 -3.73
N PRO A 58 18.74 -1.29 -2.54
CA PRO A 58 18.05 -1.73 -1.34
C PRO A 58 16.88 -0.83 -0.95
N SER A 59 16.99 0.49 -1.20
CA SER A 59 15.88 1.42 -0.97
C SER A 59 14.70 1.10 -1.87
N GLY A 60 14.91 0.89 -3.17
CA GLY A 60 13.87 0.50 -4.11
C GLY A 60 13.23 -0.85 -3.77
N VAL A 61 14.04 -1.85 -3.46
CA VAL A 61 13.57 -3.17 -3.02
C VAL A 61 12.80 -3.07 -1.71
N SER A 62 13.30 -2.32 -0.73
CA SER A 62 12.61 -2.10 0.55
C SER A 62 11.24 -1.46 0.36
N GLN A 63 11.13 -0.48 -0.54
CA GLN A 63 9.86 0.14 -0.87
C GLN A 63 8.89 -0.83 -1.56
N LEU A 64 9.38 -1.73 -2.41
CA LEU A 64 8.59 -2.79 -3.02
C LEU A 64 8.07 -3.79 -1.98
N LEU A 65 8.89 -4.19 -1.03
CA LEU A 65 8.55 -5.17 0.00
C LEU A 65 7.63 -4.57 1.09
N ARG A 66 7.81 -3.29 1.41
CA ARG A 66 7.05 -2.58 2.46
C ARG A 66 5.71 -2.04 1.98
N ARG A 67 5.30 -2.27 0.75
CA ARG A 67 4.04 -1.74 0.24
C ARG A 67 2.87 -2.25 1.07
N PRO A 68 2.22 -1.38 1.85
CA PRO A 68 0.93 -1.72 2.40
C PRO A 68 -0.02 -1.95 1.22
N ARG A 69 -0.68 -3.06 1.21
CA ARG A 69 -1.74 -3.36 0.27
C ARG A 69 -3.01 -3.55 1.06
N ILE A 70 -4.02 -2.78 0.70
CA ILE A 70 -5.36 -2.96 1.24
C ILE A 70 -6.17 -3.64 0.14
N GLU A 71 -6.81 -4.72 0.50
CA GLU A 71 -7.62 -5.51 -0.41
C GLU A 71 -8.88 -5.96 0.31
N VAL A 72 -10.01 -5.93 -0.36
CA VAL A 72 -11.26 -6.50 0.16
C VAL A 72 -11.46 -7.85 -0.52
N VAL A 73 -11.37 -8.91 0.27
CA VAL A 73 -11.54 -10.30 -0.19
C VAL A 73 -12.60 -10.96 0.69
N ASP A 74 -13.62 -11.57 0.08
CA ASP A 74 -14.67 -12.33 0.77
C ASP A 74 -15.33 -11.58 1.94
N GLY A 75 -15.47 -10.26 1.80
CA GLY A 75 -16.07 -9.42 2.83
C GLY A 75 -15.17 -9.15 4.05
N GLN A 76 -13.90 -9.49 3.96
CA GLN A 76 -12.87 -9.17 4.93
C GLN A 76 -11.90 -8.13 4.36
N LEU A 77 -11.33 -7.32 5.22
CA LEU A 77 -10.30 -6.36 4.87
C LEU A 77 -8.93 -7.01 5.05
N ALA A 78 -8.27 -7.33 3.95
CA ALA A 78 -6.90 -7.86 3.98
C ALA A 78 -5.91 -6.69 3.98
N ILE A 79 -5.17 -6.53 5.07
CA ILE A 79 -4.11 -5.54 5.22
C ILE A 79 -2.78 -6.27 5.16
N LYS A 80 -2.03 -6.07 4.07
CA LYS A 80 -0.70 -6.65 3.91
C LYS A 80 0.35 -5.71 4.48
N LYS A 81 1.02 -6.12 5.54
CA LYS A 81 2.16 -5.41 6.14
C LYS A 81 3.39 -6.34 6.18
N LEU A 82 4.53 -5.89 5.65
CA LEU A 82 5.84 -6.57 5.80
C LEU A 82 5.78 -8.10 5.64
N GLY A 83 5.16 -8.59 4.57
CA GLY A 83 5.09 -10.04 4.29
C GLY A 83 4.04 -10.81 5.09
N ARG A 84 3.24 -10.13 5.93
CA ARG A 84 2.08 -10.72 6.62
C ARG A 84 0.80 -10.12 6.09
N ALA A 85 -0.18 -10.95 5.83
CA ALA A 85 -1.55 -10.53 5.55
C ALA A 85 -2.36 -10.65 6.85
N LEU A 86 -2.95 -9.55 7.27
CA LEU A 86 -3.91 -9.52 8.37
C LEU A 86 -5.31 -9.43 7.76
N PHE A 87 -6.16 -10.36 8.08
CA PHE A 87 -7.56 -10.37 7.64
C PHE A 87 -8.43 -9.84 8.76
N VAL A 88 -9.07 -8.71 8.52
CA VAL A 88 -9.94 -8.04 9.48
C VAL A 88 -11.38 -8.20 9.00
N PRO A 89 -12.23 -8.96 9.71
CA PRO A 89 -13.65 -9.05 9.38
C PRO A 89 -14.33 -7.68 9.58
N ARG A 90 -15.42 -7.45 8.87
CA ARG A 90 -16.17 -6.17 8.95
C ARG A 90 -16.59 -5.80 10.37
N SER A 91 -16.89 -6.80 11.19
CA SER A 91 -17.32 -6.61 12.59
C SER A 91 -16.21 -6.04 13.47
N GLU A 92 -14.95 -6.23 13.09
CA GLU A 92 -13.78 -5.77 13.84
C GLU A 92 -13.23 -4.43 13.35
N VAL A 93 -13.75 -3.92 12.21
CA VAL A 93 -13.44 -2.56 11.75
C VAL A 93 -14.30 -1.56 12.53
N VAL A 94 -13.64 -0.78 13.39
CA VAL A 94 -14.29 0.17 14.28
C VAL A 94 -14.65 1.46 13.54
N GLU A 95 -13.68 2.05 12.86
CA GLU A 95 -13.87 3.32 12.14
C GLU A 95 -12.98 3.39 10.90
N VAL A 96 -13.55 3.91 9.81
CA VAL A 96 -12.81 4.31 8.61
C VAL A 96 -13.15 5.76 8.31
N ARG A 97 -12.17 6.65 8.37
CA ARG A 97 -12.38 8.09 8.17
C ARG A 97 -11.28 8.71 7.32
N ALA A 98 -11.67 9.61 6.43
CA ALA A 98 -10.74 10.48 5.73
C ALA A 98 -10.46 11.72 6.59
N LEU A 99 -9.20 11.96 6.92
CA LEU A 99 -8.74 13.14 7.62
C LEU A 99 -8.05 14.07 6.63
N GLY A 100 -8.48 15.34 6.61
CA GLY A 100 -7.80 16.39 5.87
C GLY A 100 -6.76 17.06 6.79
N SER A 101 -5.51 17.09 6.37
CA SER A 101 -4.47 17.88 7.01
C SER A 101 -3.97 18.94 6.04
N ALA A 102 -3.93 20.19 6.49
CA ALA A 102 -3.29 21.26 5.75
C ALA A 102 -1.91 21.50 6.36
N ARG A 103 -0.87 21.14 5.64
CA ARG A 103 0.51 21.40 6.04
C ARG A 103 1.24 22.12 4.91
N TRP A 104 1.85 23.25 5.20
CA TRP A 104 2.59 24.07 4.22
C TRP A 104 1.75 24.49 3.00
N GLY A 105 0.45 24.81 3.20
CA GLY A 105 -0.44 25.23 2.12
C GLY A 105 -0.93 24.11 1.20
N VAL A 106 -0.47 22.86 1.40
CA VAL A 106 -0.92 21.68 0.65
C VAL A 106 -1.94 20.90 1.48
N ARG A 107 -3.14 20.71 0.93
CA ARG A 107 -4.16 19.85 1.54
C ARG A 107 -3.79 18.40 1.25
N GLN A 108 -3.42 17.68 2.28
CA GLN A 108 -3.19 16.24 2.21
C GLN A 108 -4.34 15.52 2.89
N HIS A 109 -4.84 14.47 2.23
CA HIS A 109 -5.84 13.59 2.81
C HIS A 109 -5.14 12.31 3.26
N MET A 110 -5.53 11.85 4.44
CA MET A 110 -5.08 10.60 5.02
C MET A 110 -6.30 9.77 5.37
N MET A 111 -6.23 8.46 5.21
CA MET A 111 -7.24 7.53 5.70
C MET A 111 -6.80 7.01 7.05
N ARG A 112 -7.65 7.19 8.05
CA ARG A 112 -7.51 6.58 9.37
C ARG A 112 -8.37 5.33 9.41
N LEU A 113 -7.79 4.22 9.76
CA LEU A 113 -8.43 2.94 9.92
C LEU A 113 -8.23 2.45 11.35
N GLU A 114 -9.31 2.31 12.08
CA GLU A 114 -9.33 1.71 13.41
C GLU A 114 -9.96 0.33 13.34
N TYR A 115 -9.27 -0.66 13.86
CA TYR A 115 -9.75 -2.03 13.88
C TYR A 115 -9.25 -2.76 15.12
N THR A 116 -9.93 -3.84 15.48
CA THR A 116 -9.53 -4.70 16.57
C THR A 116 -8.72 -5.88 16.01
N ASP A 117 -7.55 -6.15 16.56
CA ASP A 117 -6.73 -7.30 16.15
C ASP A 117 -7.28 -8.62 16.76
N GLU A 118 -6.77 -9.76 16.29
CA GLU A 118 -7.14 -11.09 16.78
C GLU A 118 -6.93 -11.28 18.30
N ARG A 119 -6.19 -10.38 18.94
CA ARG A 119 -5.93 -10.37 20.39
C ARG A 119 -6.85 -9.42 21.15
N GLY A 120 -7.85 -8.85 20.48
CA GLY A 120 -8.79 -7.90 21.07
C GLY A 120 -8.20 -6.51 21.35
N ARG A 121 -7.07 -6.15 20.73
CA ARG A 121 -6.43 -4.85 20.90
C ARG A 121 -6.83 -3.93 19.77
N GLU A 122 -7.20 -2.72 20.13
CA GLU A 122 -7.45 -1.67 19.16
C GLU A 122 -6.15 -1.26 18.46
N GLN A 123 -6.17 -1.31 17.15
CA GLN A 123 -5.08 -0.91 16.28
C GLN A 123 -5.54 0.28 15.43
N LEU A 124 -4.63 1.22 15.25
CA LEU A 124 -4.85 2.41 14.45
C LEU A 124 -3.81 2.47 13.34
N ASP A 125 -4.27 2.45 12.12
CA ASP A 125 -3.44 2.61 10.94
C ASP A 125 -3.81 3.88 10.19
N VAL A 126 -2.78 4.57 9.71
CA VAL A 126 -2.94 5.77 8.89
C VAL A 126 -2.31 5.51 7.53
N PHE A 127 -3.11 5.67 6.48
CA PHE A 127 -2.69 5.50 5.10
C PHE A 127 -2.73 6.83 4.37
N THR A 128 -1.68 7.11 3.64
CA THR A 128 -1.56 8.29 2.79
C THR A 128 -1.91 7.94 1.34
N ARG A 129 -2.00 8.97 0.49
CA ARG A 129 -2.15 8.77 -0.95
C ARG A 129 -1.00 7.95 -1.56
N LEU A 130 0.20 8.07 -1.00
CA LEU A 130 1.36 7.31 -1.46
C LEU A 130 1.24 5.82 -1.12
N ASP A 131 0.59 5.49 -0.02
CA ASP A 131 0.38 4.11 0.42
C ASP A 131 -0.75 3.43 -0.35
N LEU A 132 -1.78 4.19 -0.73
CA LEU A 132 -2.98 3.68 -1.39
C LEU A 132 -2.88 3.74 -2.93
N GLY A 133 -2.02 4.60 -3.47
CA GLY A 133 -1.91 4.86 -4.90
C GLY A 133 -3.08 5.66 -5.49
N THR A 134 -4.06 6.03 -4.66
CA THR A 134 -5.24 6.82 -5.03
C THR A 134 -5.61 7.80 -3.91
N ASP A 135 -6.64 8.64 -4.13
CA ASP A 135 -7.09 9.55 -3.08
C ASP A 135 -7.69 8.76 -1.91
N PRO A 136 -7.25 8.99 -0.67
CA PRO A 136 -7.80 8.34 0.52
C PRO A 136 -9.31 8.49 0.69
N ARG A 137 -9.90 9.56 0.17
CA ARG A 137 -11.36 9.77 0.20
C ARG A 137 -12.11 8.74 -0.61
N ASP A 138 -11.62 8.43 -1.82
CA ASP A 138 -12.26 7.46 -2.71
C ASP A 138 -12.23 6.05 -2.09
N VAL A 139 -11.12 5.74 -1.37
CA VAL A 139 -10.98 4.48 -0.65
C VAL A 139 -11.96 4.41 0.51
N VAL A 140 -12.05 5.47 1.32
CA VAL A 140 -13.00 5.55 2.45
C VAL A 140 -14.44 5.44 1.95
N GLU A 141 -14.80 6.15 0.89
CA GLU A 141 -16.14 6.06 0.30
C GLU A 141 -16.45 4.63 -0.16
N THR A 142 -15.51 3.99 -0.83
CA THR A 142 -15.67 2.62 -1.30
C THR A 142 -15.81 1.63 -0.14
N LEU A 143 -14.95 1.73 0.88
CA LEU A 143 -15.01 0.88 2.07
C LEU A 143 -16.32 1.08 2.83
N THR A 144 -16.78 2.32 2.98
CA THR A 144 -18.07 2.63 3.62
C THR A 144 -19.23 2.05 2.83
N ARG A 145 -19.21 2.15 1.50
CA ARG A 145 -20.21 1.54 0.60
C ARG A 145 -20.23 0.01 0.72
N LEU A 146 -19.08 -0.60 0.96
CA LEU A 146 -18.93 -2.03 1.20
C LEU A 146 -19.29 -2.44 2.64
N GLY A 147 -19.68 -1.50 3.51
CA GLY A 147 -20.12 -1.75 4.88
C GLY A 147 -18.99 -1.85 5.91
N PHE A 148 -17.81 -1.33 5.60
CA PHE A 148 -16.73 -1.19 6.57
C PHE A 148 -16.82 0.17 7.28
N GLY A 149 -16.66 0.19 8.61
CA GLY A 149 -16.55 1.43 9.38
C GLY A 149 -17.85 2.15 9.72
N GLY A 150 -18.96 1.43 9.85
CA GLY A 150 -20.28 1.98 10.17
C GLY A 150 -20.70 1.91 11.63
N ARG A 151 -19.81 1.68 12.58
CA ARG A 151 -20.21 1.53 14.00
C ARG A 151 -19.50 2.53 14.92
N ARG A 152 -19.78 3.81 14.76
CA ARG A 152 -19.84 4.69 15.91
C ARG A 152 -21.25 5.23 16.00
N GLY A 153 -21.97 4.65 16.98
CA GLY A 153 -23.38 4.90 17.20
C GLY A 153 -23.69 6.39 17.31
N ASP A 154 -24.77 6.75 16.66
CA ASP A 154 -25.59 7.84 17.10
C ASP A 154 -26.00 7.55 18.56
N THR A 155 -25.43 8.31 19.48
CA THR A 155 -26.01 8.64 20.78
C THR A 155 -25.67 10.07 21.09
#